data_0c5c33f0595aa40c52944ab02307039b
#
_entry.id   0c5c33f0595aa40c52944ab02307039b
#
_cell.length_a   1.000
_cell.length_b   1.000
_cell.length_c   1.000
_cell.angle_alpha   90.00
_cell.angle_beta   90.00
_cell.angle_gamma   90.00
#
_symmetry.space_group_name_H-M   'P 1'
#
loop_
_entity.id
_entity.type
_entity.pdbx_description
1 polymer ?
#
loop_
_entity_poly.entity_id
_entity_poly.type
_entity_poly.pdbx_seq_one_letter_code
_entity_poly.pdbx_strand_id
1 'polypeptide(L)'
;MPCILIVDDESDFIELLQYRLAGLGCEFIVAGNGVQALSQARQLKPDLILLDILLPDLDGLSVCEILRRQPSTKKTPIIFMSALSSEVTKRTVAMQADDFFTKPLDLERLQLRITELLHRELLMAK
;
A
#
# COMPACT_ATOMS: atom_id res chain seq x y z
N MET A 1 -11.59 -0.69 13.69
CA MET A 1 -11.48 -1.37 12.39
C MET A 1 -10.32 -0.78 11.60
N PRO A 2 -9.30 -1.58 11.23
CA PRO A 2 -8.17 -1.05 10.47
C PRO A 2 -8.59 -0.52 9.11
N CYS A 3 -7.87 0.46 8.62
CA CYS A 3 -8.12 1.11 7.34
C CYS A 3 -6.95 0.88 6.39
N ILE A 4 -7.24 0.38 5.20
CA ILE A 4 -6.25 0.14 4.16
C ILE A 4 -6.49 1.11 3.01
N LEU A 5 -5.46 1.86 2.63
CA LEU A 5 -5.49 2.70 1.44
C LEU A 5 -4.95 1.90 0.26
N ILE A 6 -5.77 1.77 -0.78
CA ILE A 6 -5.38 1.10 -2.03
C ILE A 6 -5.13 2.16 -3.08
N VAL A 7 -3.92 2.20 -3.62
CA VAL A 7 -3.49 3.17 -4.64
C VAL A 7 -3.20 2.44 -5.94
N ASP A 8 -4.09 2.61 -6.91
CA ASP A 8 -3.98 1.99 -8.23
C ASP A 8 -4.90 2.75 -9.18
N ASP A 9 -4.55 2.82 -10.45
CA ASP A 9 -5.37 3.51 -11.44
C ASP A 9 -6.36 2.58 -12.17
N GLU A 10 -6.29 1.27 -11.90
CA GLU A 10 -7.16 0.28 -12.52
C GLU A 10 -8.33 -0.05 -11.58
N SER A 11 -9.52 0.45 -11.91
CA SER A 11 -10.69 0.26 -11.05
C SER A 11 -11.08 -1.21 -10.88
N ASP A 12 -10.94 -2.03 -11.92
CA ASP A 12 -11.27 -3.45 -11.85
C ASP A 12 -10.35 -4.18 -10.87
N PHE A 13 -9.07 -3.83 -10.88
CA PHE A 13 -8.10 -4.41 -9.96
C PHE A 13 -8.40 -4.02 -8.51
N ILE A 14 -8.77 -2.77 -8.29
CA ILE A 14 -9.15 -2.26 -6.97
C ILE A 14 -10.38 -3.03 -6.45
N GLU A 15 -11.39 -3.22 -7.29
CA GLU A 15 -12.59 -3.97 -6.91
C GLU A 15 -12.24 -5.41 -6.54
N LEU A 16 -11.36 -6.04 -7.32
CA LEU A 16 -10.91 -7.39 -7.03
C LEU A 16 -10.22 -7.46 -5.66
N LEU A 17 -9.33 -6.52 -5.38
CA LEU A 17 -8.65 -6.47 -4.09
C LEU A 17 -9.63 -6.30 -2.94
N GLN A 18 -10.56 -5.37 -3.06
CA GLN A 18 -11.56 -5.13 -2.01
C GLN A 18 -12.39 -6.37 -1.76
N TYR A 19 -12.81 -7.06 -2.80
CA TYR A 19 -13.57 -8.29 -2.69
C TYR A 19 -12.77 -9.39 -1.99
N ARG A 20 -11.53 -9.59 -2.42
CA ARG A 20 -10.67 -10.65 -1.90
C ARG A 20 -10.19 -10.38 -0.47
N LEU A 21 -10.08 -9.11 -0.09
CA LEU A 21 -9.61 -8.71 1.24
C LEU A 21 -10.74 -8.41 2.21
N ALA A 22 -12.00 -8.53 1.79
CA ALA A 22 -13.16 -8.19 2.61
C ALA A 22 -13.21 -8.99 3.91
N GLY A 23 -12.74 -10.24 3.90
CA GLY A 23 -12.75 -11.11 5.10
C GLY A 23 -11.76 -10.68 6.18
N LEU A 24 -10.88 -9.73 5.92
CA LEU A 24 -9.91 -9.28 6.92
C LEU A 24 -10.50 -8.30 7.95
N GLY A 25 -11.75 -7.87 7.77
CA GLY A 25 -12.39 -6.95 8.69
C GLY A 25 -11.83 -5.54 8.64
N CYS A 26 -11.38 -5.08 7.46
CA CYS A 26 -10.80 -3.77 7.26
C CYS A 26 -11.74 -2.85 6.50
N GLU A 27 -11.59 -1.56 6.71
CA GLU A 27 -12.17 -0.54 5.84
C GLU A 27 -11.17 -0.24 4.72
N PHE A 28 -11.68 0.19 3.57
CA PHE A 28 -10.85 0.52 2.43
C PHE A 28 -11.07 1.96 2.00
N ILE A 29 -9.95 2.63 1.70
CA ILE A 29 -9.94 3.93 1.04
C ILE A 29 -9.24 3.70 -0.30
N VAL A 30 -9.66 4.39 -1.34
CA VAL A 30 -9.14 4.21 -2.69
C VAL A 30 -8.60 5.54 -3.22
N ALA A 31 -7.42 5.48 -3.85
CA ALA A 31 -6.85 6.60 -4.59
C ALA A 31 -6.43 6.11 -5.97
N GLY A 32 -6.77 6.86 -7.00
CA GLY A 32 -6.47 6.48 -8.39
C GLY A 32 -5.18 7.05 -8.94
N ASN A 33 -4.49 7.88 -8.17
CA ASN A 33 -3.23 8.50 -8.59
C ASN A 33 -2.42 8.93 -7.37
N GLY A 34 -1.19 9.39 -7.61
CA GLY A 34 -0.26 9.72 -6.53
C GLY A 34 -0.67 10.93 -5.71
N VAL A 35 -1.22 11.96 -6.35
CA VAL A 35 -1.67 13.17 -5.64
C VAL A 35 -2.81 12.83 -4.68
N GLN A 36 -3.79 12.06 -5.15
CA GLN A 36 -4.88 11.59 -4.29
C GLN A 36 -4.36 10.73 -3.14
N ALA A 37 -3.39 9.85 -3.43
CA ALA A 37 -2.81 8.99 -2.41
C ALA A 37 -2.19 9.80 -1.27
N LEU A 38 -1.41 10.82 -1.61
CA LEU A 38 -0.78 11.67 -0.60
C LEU A 38 -1.82 12.44 0.23
N SER A 39 -2.85 12.96 -0.42
CA SER A 39 -3.92 13.67 0.27
C SER A 39 -4.71 12.75 1.20
N GLN A 40 -5.11 11.58 0.70
CA GLN A 40 -5.87 10.60 1.47
C GLN A 40 -5.06 10.07 2.67
N ALA A 41 -3.79 9.79 2.45
CA ALA A 41 -2.93 9.28 3.52
C ALA A 41 -2.78 10.30 4.65
N ARG A 42 -2.62 11.57 4.31
CA ARG A 42 -2.49 12.64 5.30
C ARG A 42 -3.77 12.88 6.07
N GLN A 43 -4.91 12.89 5.38
CA GLN A 43 -6.20 13.21 5.98
C GLN A 43 -6.78 12.05 6.78
N LEU A 44 -6.70 10.83 6.25
CA LEU A 44 -7.40 9.68 6.80
C LEU A 44 -6.50 8.74 7.60
N LYS A 45 -5.19 8.93 7.53
CA LYS A 45 -4.20 8.18 8.33
C LYS A 45 -4.46 6.67 8.30
N PRO A 46 -4.32 6.04 7.12
CA PRO A 46 -4.55 4.60 7.02
C PRO A 46 -3.57 3.80 7.85
N ASP A 47 -3.95 2.59 8.22
CA ASP A 47 -3.11 1.68 8.97
C ASP A 47 -2.14 0.92 8.07
N LEU A 48 -2.41 0.87 6.77
CA LEU A 48 -1.58 0.20 5.78
C LEU A 48 -1.89 0.76 4.41
N ILE A 49 -0.87 0.81 3.54
CA ILE A 49 -1.01 1.32 2.17
C ILE A 49 -0.56 0.25 1.19
N LEU A 50 -1.45 -0.09 0.24
CA LEU A 50 -1.13 -0.90 -0.93
C LEU A 50 -0.90 0.07 -2.08
N LEU A 51 0.31 0.10 -2.63
CA LEU A 51 0.73 1.18 -3.53
C LEU A 51 1.32 0.62 -4.82
N ASP A 52 0.66 0.93 -5.94
CA ASP A 52 1.22 0.60 -7.26
C ASP A 52 2.39 1.56 -7.57
N ILE A 53 3.41 1.04 -8.21
CA ILE A 53 4.53 1.86 -8.67
C ILE A 53 4.16 2.67 -9.91
N LEU A 54 3.42 2.05 -10.83
CA LEU A 54 3.06 2.70 -12.09
C LEU A 54 1.74 3.47 -11.96
N LEU A 55 1.84 4.75 -11.64
CA LEU A 55 0.70 5.65 -11.51
C LEU A 55 0.74 6.72 -12.60
N PRO A 56 -0.42 7.31 -12.97
CA PRO A 56 -0.47 8.23 -14.12
C PRO A 56 0.20 9.59 -13.90
N ASP A 57 0.36 10.03 -12.66
CA ASP A 57 0.91 11.36 -12.34
C ASP A 57 2.29 11.28 -11.68
N LEU A 58 2.35 10.76 -10.46
CA LEU A 58 3.59 10.50 -9.72
C LEU A 58 3.82 8.99 -9.69
N ASP A 59 5.07 8.54 -9.84
CA ASP A 59 5.33 7.12 -9.64
C ASP A 59 5.21 6.75 -8.16
N GLY A 60 4.95 5.47 -7.89
CA GLY A 60 4.74 5.00 -6.51
C GLY A 60 5.98 5.13 -5.64
N LEU A 61 7.17 5.09 -6.23
CA LEU A 61 8.41 5.26 -5.47
C LEU A 61 8.51 6.68 -4.92
N SER A 62 8.13 7.67 -5.73
CA SER A 62 8.10 9.07 -5.29
C SER A 62 7.05 9.29 -4.21
N VAL A 63 5.87 8.69 -4.37
CA VAL A 63 4.82 8.75 -3.35
C VAL A 63 5.33 8.19 -2.03
N CYS A 64 5.94 7.02 -2.06
CA CYS A 64 6.49 6.38 -0.86
C CYS A 64 7.55 7.27 -0.19
N GLU A 65 8.45 7.84 -0.97
CA GLU A 65 9.49 8.73 -0.46
C GLU A 65 8.89 9.93 0.29
N ILE A 66 7.86 10.54 -0.29
CA ILE A 66 7.18 11.67 0.35
C ILE A 66 6.50 11.23 1.65
N LEU A 67 5.79 10.08 1.62
CA LEU A 67 5.13 9.55 2.81
C LEU A 67 6.12 9.28 3.94
N ARG A 68 7.31 8.79 3.62
CA ARG A 68 8.34 8.50 4.61
C ARG A 68 8.94 9.76 5.27
N ARG A 69 8.79 10.91 4.61
CA ARG A 69 9.26 12.19 5.14
C ARG A 69 8.23 12.93 5.98
N GLN A 70 6.96 12.50 5.94
CA GLN A 70 5.90 13.15 6.70
C GLN A 70 5.74 12.47 8.06
N PRO A 71 5.69 13.23 9.17
CA PRO A 71 5.55 12.62 10.49
C PRO A 71 4.34 11.72 10.65
N SER A 72 3.20 12.08 10.03
CA SER A 72 1.95 11.32 10.15
C SER A 72 1.97 9.98 9.43
N THR A 73 2.85 9.80 8.43
CA THR A 73 2.90 8.59 7.60
C THR A 73 4.26 7.91 7.60
N LYS A 74 5.21 8.47 8.31
CA LYS A 74 6.60 7.99 8.31
C LYS A 74 6.74 6.51 8.61
N LYS A 75 5.89 5.97 9.49
CA LYS A 75 5.95 4.58 9.93
C LYS A 75 4.81 3.72 9.42
N THR A 76 3.93 4.27 8.59
CA THR A 76 2.80 3.51 8.04
C THR A 76 3.32 2.37 7.16
N PRO A 77 2.88 1.13 7.39
CA PRO A 77 3.29 0.02 6.53
C PRO A 77 2.89 0.25 5.08
N ILE A 78 3.81 0.02 4.16
CA ILE A 78 3.58 0.17 2.72
C ILE A 78 3.98 -1.13 2.04
N ILE A 79 3.05 -1.68 1.26
CA ILE A 79 3.29 -2.81 0.37
C ILE A 79 3.20 -2.30 -1.06
N PHE A 80 4.28 -2.44 -1.81
CA PHE A 80 4.25 -2.13 -3.24
C PHE A 80 3.62 -3.26 -4.02
N MET A 81 2.87 -2.88 -5.06
CA MET A 81 2.31 -3.80 -6.05
C MET A 81 2.74 -3.30 -7.42
N SER A 82 3.26 -4.15 -8.28
CA SER A 82 3.62 -3.68 -9.61
C SER A 82 3.79 -4.80 -10.61
N ALA A 83 3.57 -4.49 -11.88
CA ALA A 83 3.95 -5.35 -12.99
C ALA A 83 5.46 -5.36 -13.21
N LEU A 84 6.18 -4.37 -12.67
CA LEU A 84 7.64 -4.33 -12.74
C LEU A 84 8.25 -5.35 -11.78
N SER A 85 9.24 -6.11 -12.27
CA SER A 85 9.85 -7.18 -11.48
C SER A 85 11.37 -7.21 -11.57
N SER A 86 12.01 -6.09 -11.94
CA SER A 86 13.47 -6.04 -12.02
C SER A 86 14.09 -6.07 -10.61
N GLU A 87 15.28 -6.65 -10.51
CA GLU A 87 16.01 -6.68 -9.24
C GLU A 87 16.35 -5.29 -8.73
N VAL A 88 16.62 -4.35 -9.63
CA VAL A 88 16.91 -2.97 -9.26
C VAL A 88 15.68 -2.33 -8.62
N THR A 89 14.50 -2.53 -9.22
CA THR A 89 13.24 -2.04 -8.67
C THR A 89 12.98 -2.64 -7.29
N LYS A 90 13.15 -3.95 -7.15
CA LYS A 90 12.95 -4.64 -5.88
C LYS A 90 13.86 -4.11 -4.78
N ARG A 91 15.14 -3.85 -5.09
CA ARG A 91 16.08 -3.29 -4.12
C ARG A 91 15.68 -1.89 -3.67
N THR A 92 15.30 -1.04 -4.63
CA THR A 92 14.88 0.32 -4.33
C THR A 92 13.65 0.32 -3.42
N VAL A 93 12.71 -0.53 -3.74
CA VAL A 93 11.48 -0.69 -2.98
C VAL A 93 11.77 -1.20 -1.56
N ALA A 94 12.65 -2.21 -1.43
CA ALA A 94 12.97 -2.82 -0.14
C ALA A 94 13.57 -1.82 0.85
N MET A 95 14.17 -0.73 0.37
CA MET A 95 14.74 0.29 1.24
C MET A 95 13.69 1.23 1.85
N GLN A 96 12.49 1.31 1.26
CA GLN A 96 11.47 2.27 1.66
C GLN A 96 10.14 1.65 2.06
N ALA A 97 9.87 0.42 1.61
CA ALA A 97 8.62 -0.27 1.85
C ALA A 97 8.81 -1.49 2.72
N ASP A 98 7.70 -2.01 3.23
CA ASP A 98 7.71 -3.22 4.07
C ASP A 98 7.67 -4.49 3.24
N ASP A 99 7.12 -4.43 2.03
CA ASP A 99 7.10 -5.58 1.13
C ASP A 99 6.81 -5.16 -0.31
N PHE A 100 6.96 -6.13 -1.21
CA PHE A 100 6.75 -5.93 -2.65
C PHE A 100 6.09 -7.19 -3.23
N PHE A 101 5.01 -7.00 -3.99
CA PHE A 101 4.32 -8.08 -4.69
C PHE A 101 4.26 -7.77 -6.18
N THR A 102 4.65 -8.73 -7.01
CA THR A 102 4.57 -8.62 -8.47
C THR A 102 3.16 -8.99 -8.92
N LYS A 103 2.60 -8.22 -9.85
CA LYS A 103 1.32 -8.56 -10.49
C LYS A 103 1.52 -9.65 -11.53
N PRO A 104 0.64 -10.64 -11.63
CA PRO A 104 -0.55 -10.85 -10.80
C PRO A 104 -0.20 -11.29 -9.39
N LEU A 105 -0.93 -10.76 -8.40
CA LEU A 105 -0.63 -10.99 -7.00
C LEU A 105 -1.00 -12.40 -6.55
N ASP A 106 -0.16 -12.97 -5.69
CA ASP A 106 -0.54 -14.12 -4.87
C ASP A 106 -1.37 -13.56 -3.71
N LEU A 107 -2.69 -13.64 -3.84
CA LEU A 107 -3.61 -13.00 -2.89
C LEU A 107 -3.59 -13.64 -1.51
N GLU A 108 -3.31 -14.94 -1.41
CA GLU A 108 -3.18 -15.60 -0.11
C GLU A 108 -1.95 -15.08 0.65
N ARG A 109 -0.82 -14.95 -0.04
CA ARG A 109 0.39 -14.38 0.55
C ARG A 109 0.19 -12.92 0.93
N LEU A 110 -0.52 -12.16 0.10
CA LEU A 110 -0.82 -10.77 0.38
C LEU A 110 -1.66 -10.64 1.65
N GLN A 111 -2.71 -11.47 1.78
CA GLN A 111 -3.55 -11.47 2.98
C GLN A 111 -2.73 -11.75 4.24
N LEU A 112 -1.86 -12.74 4.18
CA LEU A 112 -0.99 -13.08 5.31
C LEU A 112 -0.08 -11.92 5.68
N ARG A 113 0.52 -11.28 4.68
CA ARG A 113 1.44 -10.17 4.92
C ARG A 113 0.73 -8.95 5.49
N ILE A 114 -0.46 -8.65 4.99
CA ILE A 114 -1.30 -7.57 5.53
C ILE A 114 -1.60 -7.84 7.00
N THR A 115 -2.03 -9.05 7.31
CA THR A 115 -2.36 -9.43 8.69
C THR A 115 -1.14 -9.28 9.61
N GLU A 116 0.03 -9.71 9.17
CA GLU A 116 1.25 -9.57 9.94
C GLU A 116 1.59 -8.10 10.22
N LEU A 117 1.51 -7.26 9.19
CA LEU A 117 1.86 -5.84 9.33
C LEU A 117 0.86 -5.08 10.18
N LEU A 118 -0.43 -5.37 10.04
CA LEU A 118 -1.46 -4.75 10.88
C LEU A 118 -1.31 -5.18 12.33
N HIS A 119 -0.98 -6.44 12.59
CA HIS A 119 -0.74 -6.94 13.94
C HIS A 119 0.46 -6.24 14.58
N ARG A 120 1.55 -6.08 13.81
CA ARG A 120 2.75 -5.36 14.26
C ARG A 120 2.42 -3.92 14.65
N GLU A 121 1.61 -3.23 13.84
CA GLU A 121 1.20 -1.86 14.11
C GLU A 121 0.40 -1.75 15.40
N LEU A 122 -0.51 -2.67 15.65
CA LEU A 122 -1.29 -2.70 16.88
C LEU A 122 -0.41 -2.88 18.11
N LEU A 123 0.60 -3.74 18.03
CA LEU A 123 1.55 -3.94 19.12
C LEU A 123 2.40 -2.70 19.37
N MET A 124 2.81 -2.01 18.33
CA MET A 124 3.65 -0.82 18.45
C MET A 124 2.87 0.41 18.91
N ALA A 125 1.56 0.44 18.73
CA ALA A 125 0.72 1.55 19.15
C ALA A 125 0.49 1.58 20.66
N LYS A 126 0.82 0.52 21.34
CA LYS A 126 0.76 0.43 22.81
C LYS A 126 2.12 0.83 23.40
#